data_2ed2b17e61c9070a3b5708016cca3b71
#
_entry.id   2ed2b17e61c9070a3b5708016cca3b71
#
_cell.length_a   1.000
_cell.length_b   1.000
_cell.length_c   1.000
_cell.angle_alpha   90.00
_cell.angle_beta   90.00
_cell.angle_gamma   90.00
#
_symmetry.space_group_name_H-M   'P 1'
#
loop_
_entity.id
_entity.type
_entity.pdbx_description
1 polymer ?
#
loop_
_entity_poly.entity_id
_entity_poly.type
_entity_poly.pdbx_seq_one_letter_code
_entity_poly.pdbx_strand_id
1 'polypeptide(L)'
;MVAPERKRRPTQISAGILAYRRRHELEVLLAHPGGPFWAKKDAAAWTIPKGLIEPGDDPIGAARREFKEETGFVARGEMIELAPVRQKSGKLVHAFALDADFDLAGFASNTFEIEWPPKSGRRQTFPEIDRIAYFGLGVARVKILAYQLPLLSELEKRTTAASGGE
;
A
#
# COMPACT_ATOMS: atom_id res chain seq x y z
N MET A 1 -3.99 -32.03 -33.81
CA MET A 1 -4.70 -30.82 -33.32
C MET A 1 -4.03 -30.34 -32.07
N VAL A 2 -3.32 -29.22 -32.16
CA VAL A 2 -2.68 -28.60 -31.00
C VAL A 2 -3.74 -27.74 -30.31
N ALA A 3 -3.96 -27.98 -29.02
CA ALA A 3 -4.85 -27.11 -28.24
C ALA A 3 -4.33 -25.66 -28.28
N PRO A 4 -5.21 -24.64 -28.43
CA PRO A 4 -4.74 -23.27 -28.42
C PRO A 4 -4.06 -22.99 -27.08
N GLU A 5 -2.83 -22.51 -27.14
CA GLU A 5 -2.14 -22.02 -25.95
C GLU A 5 -3.02 -20.96 -25.28
N ARG A 6 -3.46 -21.25 -24.06
CA ARG A 6 -4.08 -20.22 -23.23
C ARG A 6 -3.03 -19.15 -23.00
N LYS A 7 -3.17 -18.01 -23.68
CA LYS A 7 -2.35 -16.83 -23.38
C LYS A 7 -2.47 -16.57 -21.89
N ARG A 8 -1.40 -16.79 -21.15
CA ARG A 8 -1.33 -16.41 -19.74
C ARG A 8 -1.58 -14.91 -19.66
N ARG A 9 -2.56 -14.51 -18.87
CA ARG A 9 -2.74 -13.07 -18.58
C ARG A 9 -1.44 -12.56 -17.96
N PRO A 10 -0.92 -11.38 -18.41
CA PRO A 10 0.27 -10.81 -17.78
C PRO A 10 0.02 -10.63 -16.28
N THR A 11 1.01 -10.92 -15.46
CA THR A 11 0.96 -10.71 -14.02
C THR A 11 0.73 -9.23 -13.76
N GLN A 12 -0.32 -8.90 -13.00
CA GLN A 12 -0.54 -7.52 -12.57
C GLN A 12 0.51 -7.12 -11.55
N ILE A 13 1.06 -5.93 -11.71
CA ILE A 13 2.09 -5.38 -10.85
C ILE A 13 1.57 -4.05 -10.30
N SER A 14 1.62 -3.91 -8.97
CA SER A 14 1.35 -2.65 -8.28
C SER A 14 2.64 -2.06 -7.74
N ALA A 15 2.64 -0.76 -7.55
CA ALA A 15 3.72 -0.05 -6.86
C ALA A 15 3.13 0.74 -5.71
N GLY A 16 3.85 0.81 -4.60
CA GLY A 16 3.38 1.51 -3.41
C GLY A 16 4.53 2.04 -2.56
N ILE A 17 4.17 2.85 -1.58
CA ILE A 17 5.13 3.49 -0.68
C ILE A 17 4.84 3.07 0.76
N LEU A 18 5.88 2.58 1.43
CA LEU A 18 5.90 2.39 2.87
C LEU A 18 6.60 3.60 3.50
N ALA A 19 5.82 4.62 3.87
CA ALA A 19 6.34 5.76 4.59
C ALA A 19 6.63 5.38 6.03
N TYR A 20 7.75 5.84 6.56
CA TYR A 20 8.14 5.58 7.93
C TYR A 20 8.73 6.84 8.57
N ARG A 21 8.68 6.87 9.87
CA ARG A 21 9.30 7.91 10.68
C ARG A 21 9.83 7.30 11.96
N ARG A 22 10.76 7.97 12.59
CA ARG A 22 11.25 7.58 13.92
C ARG A 22 10.89 8.65 14.93
N ARG A 23 10.11 8.24 15.92
CA ARG A 23 9.84 9.03 17.12
C ARG A 23 10.45 8.28 18.32
N HIS A 24 9.68 7.79 19.28
CA HIS A 24 10.22 6.90 20.32
C HIS A 24 10.64 5.54 19.75
N GLU A 25 9.97 5.13 18.71
CA GLU A 25 10.21 3.89 17.96
C GLU A 25 10.01 4.14 16.46
N LEU A 26 10.41 3.17 15.66
CA LEU A 26 10.14 3.18 14.23
C LEU A 26 8.64 2.98 14.01
N GLU A 27 8.03 3.92 13.30
CA GLU A 27 6.62 3.90 12.95
C GLU A 27 6.45 3.86 11.44
N VAL A 28 5.41 3.17 10.97
CA VAL A 28 5.06 3.09 9.56
C VAL A 28 3.65 3.60 9.32
N LEU A 29 3.44 4.23 8.17
CA LEU A 29 2.14 4.74 7.75
C LEU A 29 1.41 3.66 6.97
N LEU A 30 0.27 3.25 7.49
CA LEU A 30 -0.61 2.29 6.83
C LEU A 30 -1.96 2.92 6.52
N ALA A 31 -2.61 2.37 5.50
CA ALA A 31 -3.90 2.81 5.00
C ALA A 31 -4.96 1.73 5.21
N HIS A 32 -6.14 2.12 5.67
CA HIS A 32 -7.27 1.21 5.80
C HIS A 32 -8.14 1.33 4.55
N PRO A 33 -8.40 0.21 3.84
CA PRO A 33 -9.25 0.25 2.66
C PRO A 33 -10.66 0.72 3.00
N GLY A 34 -11.19 1.60 2.15
CA GLY A 34 -12.54 2.10 2.28
C GLY A 34 -13.57 1.15 1.64
N GLY A 35 -14.84 1.51 1.83
CA GLY A 35 -15.96 0.75 1.30
C GLY A 35 -16.53 -0.26 2.27
N PRO A 36 -17.70 -0.84 1.92
CA PRO A 36 -18.47 -1.64 2.85
C PRO A 36 -17.85 -3.00 3.20
N PHE A 37 -16.99 -3.55 2.32
CA PHE A 37 -16.37 -4.86 2.56
C PHE A 37 -15.32 -4.84 3.67
N TRP A 38 -14.69 -3.69 3.90
CA TRP A 38 -13.59 -3.52 4.85
C TRP A 38 -13.96 -2.75 6.11
N ALA A 39 -15.17 -2.16 6.14
CA ALA A 39 -15.57 -1.19 7.17
C ALA A 39 -15.40 -1.71 8.61
N LYS A 40 -15.62 -3.01 8.85
CA LYS A 40 -15.55 -3.62 10.18
C LYS A 40 -14.28 -4.44 10.41
N LYS A 41 -13.35 -4.45 9.45
CA LYS A 41 -12.10 -5.19 9.54
C LYS A 41 -10.99 -4.28 10.04
N ASP A 42 -10.12 -4.80 10.89
CA ASP A 42 -8.99 -4.07 11.45
C ASP A 42 -7.71 -4.90 11.40
N ALA A 43 -7.63 -6.01 12.11
CA ALA A 43 -6.47 -6.88 12.05
C ALA A 43 -6.31 -7.49 10.65
N ALA A 44 -5.09 -7.53 10.14
CA ALA A 44 -4.76 -8.05 8.81
C ALA A 44 -5.59 -7.41 7.68
N ALA A 45 -5.93 -6.13 7.83
CA ALA A 45 -6.77 -5.38 6.90
C ALA A 45 -6.09 -4.14 6.32
N TRP A 46 -5.08 -3.60 6.98
CA TRP A 46 -4.37 -2.40 6.55
C TRP A 46 -3.30 -2.74 5.51
N THR A 47 -2.99 -1.77 4.69
CA THR A 47 -2.07 -1.95 3.55
C THR A 47 -1.19 -0.71 3.39
N ILE A 48 -0.06 -0.88 2.70
CA ILE A 48 0.64 0.30 2.18
C ILE A 48 -0.22 0.94 1.07
N PRO A 49 -0.23 2.26 0.92
CA PRO A 49 -0.86 2.91 -0.23
C PRO A 49 -0.19 2.44 -1.52
N LYS A 50 -0.97 1.89 -2.45
CA LYS A 50 -0.45 1.29 -3.68
C LYS A 50 -1.53 1.22 -4.75
N GLY A 51 -1.09 1.15 -6.00
CA GLY A 51 -1.98 0.91 -7.12
C GLY A 51 -1.25 0.32 -8.31
N LEU A 52 -2.01 0.00 -9.35
CA LEU A 52 -1.48 -0.67 -10.53
C LEU A 52 -0.47 0.21 -11.30
N ILE A 53 0.62 -0.41 -11.72
CA ILE A 53 1.54 0.19 -12.69
C ILE A 53 0.87 0.08 -14.05
N GLU A 54 0.70 1.20 -14.73
CA GLU A 54 0.15 1.25 -16.07
C GLU A 54 1.25 1.13 -17.13
N PRO A 55 0.91 0.71 -18.37
CA PRO A 55 1.89 0.64 -19.44
C PRO A 55 2.62 1.97 -19.64
N GLY A 56 3.95 1.93 -19.66
CA GLY A 56 4.79 3.12 -19.81
C GLY A 56 5.18 3.81 -18.50
N ASP A 57 4.60 3.42 -17.37
CA ASP A 57 4.99 3.96 -16.06
C ASP A 57 6.28 3.29 -15.56
N ASP A 58 7.17 4.10 -14.98
CA ASP A 58 8.21 3.55 -14.12
C ASP A 58 7.64 3.25 -12.73
N PRO A 59 8.17 2.24 -12.01
CA PRO A 59 7.62 1.85 -10.71
C PRO A 59 7.60 2.96 -9.66
N ILE A 60 8.65 3.77 -9.58
CA ILE A 60 8.73 4.88 -8.60
C ILE A 60 7.68 5.94 -8.92
N GLY A 61 7.54 6.32 -10.20
CA GLY A 61 6.53 7.29 -10.63
C GLY A 61 5.11 6.81 -10.34
N ALA A 62 4.82 5.53 -10.61
CA ALA A 62 3.55 4.92 -10.28
C ALA A 62 3.30 4.92 -8.77
N ALA A 63 4.31 4.55 -7.97
CA ALA A 63 4.19 4.56 -6.51
C ALA A 63 3.87 5.96 -5.96
N ARG A 64 4.54 6.99 -6.46
CA ARG A 64 4.29 8.39 -6.06
C ARG A 64 2.89 8.86 -6.43
N ARG A 65 2.44 8.53 -7.64
CA ARG A 65 1.10 8.88 -8.13
C ARG A 65 0.04 8.23 -7.25
N GLU A 66 0.13 6.93 -7.02
CA GLU A 66 -0.84 6.18 -6.20
C GLU A 66 -0.85 6.66 -4.76
N PHE A 67 0.32 6.96 -4.20
CA PHE A 67 0.42 7.51 -2.84
C PHE A 67 -0.35 8.83 -2.71
N LYS A 68 -0.20 9.72 -3.71
CA LYS A 68 -0.92 11.01 -3.72
C LYS A 68 -2.42 10.82 -3.88
N GLU A 69 -2.85 9.91 -4.76
CA GLU A 69 -4.27 9.63 -5.00
C GLU A 69 -4.94 9.05 -3.73
N GLU A 70 -4.25 8.17 -3.02
CA GLU A 70 -4.81 7.49 -1.87
C GLU A 70 -4.67 8.26 -0.55
N THR A 71 -3.71 9.15 -0.42
CA THR A 71 -3.44 9.87 0.84
C THR A 71 -3.56 11.38 0.73
N GLY A 72 -3.46 11.94 -0.45
CA GLY A 72 -3.38 13.38 -0.68
C GLY A 72 -1.96 13.95 -0.51
N PHE A 73 -1.00 13.16 -0.06
CA PHE A 73 0.36 13.62 0.20
C PHE A 73 1.26 13.44 -1.01
N VAL A 74 2.18 14.40 -1.18
CA VAL A 74 3.23 14.32 -2.18
C VAL A 74 4.45 13.62 -1.57
N ALA A 75 4.79 12.46 -2.11
CA ALA A 75 6.00 11.73 -1.72
C ALA A 75 7.21 12.35 -2.39
N ARG A 76 8.12 12.93 -1.60
CA ARG A 76 9.33 13.59 -2.08
C ARG A 76 10.56 12.96 -1.46
N GLY A 77 11.68 13.00 -2.18
CA GLY A 77 12.95 12.53 -1.70
C GLY A 77 13.29 11.13 -2.19
N GLU A 78 14.46 10.67 -1.77
CA GLU A 78 14.95 9.35 -2.14
C GLU A 78 14.20 8.26 -1.40
N MET A 79 13.98 7.15 -2.09
CA MET A 79 13.32 5.99 -1.53
C MET A 79 14.21 4.78 -1.61
N ILE A 80 14.03 3.87 -0.65
CA ILE A 80 14.73 2.58 -0.62
C ILE A 80 13.81 1.55 -1.29
N GLU A 81 14.29 0.91 -2.35
CA GLU A 81 13.55 -0.19 -2.97
C GLU A 81 13.59 -1.41 -2.05
N LEU A 82 12.40 -1.95 -1.74
CA LEU A 82 12.24 -3.16 -0.97
C LEU A 82 11.99 -4.35 -1.90
N ALA A 83 12.25 -5.56 -1.42
CA ALA A 83 11.96 -6.76 -2.19
C ALA A 83 10.45 -6.84 -2.44
N PRO A 84 10.01 -7.17 -3.68
CA PRO A 84 8.59 -7.25 -3.99
C PRO A 84 7.91 -8.37 -3.21
N VAL A 85 6.64 -8.17 -2.90
CA VAL A 85 5.80 -9.16 -2.24
C VAL A 85 4.69 -9.61 -3.19
N ARG A 86 4.21 -10.84 -3.01
CA ARG A 86 3.24 -11.46 -3.89
C ARG A 86 1.96 -11.80 -3.13
N GLN A 87 0.83 -11.36 -3.67
CA GLN A 87 -0.49 -11.81 -3.20
C GLN A 87 -0.76 -13.25 -3.63
N LYS A 88 -1.68 -13.93 -2.93
CA LYS A 88 -2.13 -15.27 -3.31
C LYS A 88 -2.66 -15.34 -4.75
N SER A 89 -3.26 -14.27 -5.24
CA SER A 89 -3.74 -14.15 -6.63
C SER A 89 -2.62 -14.12 -7.68
N GLY A 90 -1.35 -13.99 -7.25
CA GLY A 90 -0.19 -13.85 -8.11
C GLY A 90 0.23 -12.40 -8.38
N LYS A 91 -0.56 -11.42 -7.98
CA LYS A 91 -0.20 -10.01 -8.13
C LYS A 91 1.05 -9.67 -7.33
N LEU A 92 1.98 -8.97 -7.98
CA LEU A 92 3.20 -8.46 -7.35
C LEU A 92 2.99 -7.03 -6.85
N VAL A 93 3.60 -6.71 -5.72
CA VAL A 93 3.67 -5.34 -5.21
C VAL A 93 5.12 -4.94 -5.06
N HIS A 94 5.55 -3.96 -5.83
CA HIS A 94 6.83 -3.28 -5.66
C HIS A 94 6.65 -2.16 -4.63
N ALA A 95 7.36 -2.25 -3.52
CA ALA A 95 7.28 -1.28 -2.45
C ALA A 95 8.57 -0.47 -2.32
N PHE A 96 8.42 0.80 -2.03
CA PHE A 96 9.53 1.73 -1.78
C PHE A 96 9.35 2.34 -0.40
N ALA A 97 10.40 2.30 0.42
CA ALA A 97 10.39 2.91 1.73
C ALA A 97 10.79 4.38 1.64
N LEU A 98 10.03 5.24 2.30
CA LEU A 98 10.25 6.68 2.31
C LEU A 98 10.30 7.19 3.75
N ASP A 99 11.42 7.82 4.12
CA ASP A 99 11.53 8.52 5.41
C ASP A 99 10.77 9.84 5.31
N ALA A 100 9.60 9.90 5.91
CA ALA A 100 8.75 11.08 5.89
C ALA A 100 7.79 11.11 7.07
N ASP A 101 7.59 12.30 7.62
CA ASP A 101 6.64 12.56 8.69
C ASP A 101 5.53 13.47 8.18
N PHE A 102 4.43 12.87 7.75
CA PHE A 102 3.29 13.62 7.23
C PHE A 102 2.35 14.06 8.35
N ASP A 103 1.84 15.28 8.22
CA ASP A 103 0.72 15.73 9.04
C ASP A 103 -0.56 15.09 8.54
N LEU A 104 -1.13 14.16 9.32
CA LEU A 104 -2.30 13.39 8.92
C LEU A 104 -3.57 14.23 8.78
N ALA A 105 -3.60 15.46 9.29
CA ALA A 105 -4.71 16.38 9.06
C ALA A 105 -4.91 16.73 7.58
N GLY A 106 -3.86 16.58 6.76
CA GLY A 106 -3.93 16.79 5.31
C GLY A 106 -4.42 15.59 4.52
N PHE A 107 -4.80 14.50 5.17
CA PHE A 107 -5.25 13.28 4.49
C PHE A 107 -6.49 13.54 3.62
N ALA A 108 -6.42 13.08 2.37
CA ALA A 108 -7.53 13.09 1.43
C ALA A 108 -7.36 11.95 0.43
N SER A 109 -8.35 11.09 0.35
CA SER A 109 -8.36 9.95 -0.58
C SER A 109 -9.26 10.24 -1.77
N ASN A 110 -8.87 9.71 -2.95
CA ASN A 110 -9.80 9.59 -4.06
C ASN A 110 -10.92 8.60 -3.71
N THR A 111 -11.94 8.56 -4.55
CA THR A 111 -13.14 7.76 -4.32
C THR A 111 -13.35 6.75 -5.43
N PHE A 112 -14.16 5.75 -5.13
CA PHE A 112 -14.66 4.80 -6.11
C PHE A 112 -16.17 4.62 -5.95
N GLU A 113 -16.82 4.15 -7.00
CA GLU A 113 -18.26 3.94 -7.02
C GLU A 113 -18.56 2.46 -7.27
N ILE A 114 -19.46 1.90 -6.48
CA ILE A 114 -19.93 0.52 -6.62
C ILE A 114 -21.44 0.44 -6.43
N GLU A 115 -22.04 -0.62 -6.95
CA GLU A 115 -23.41 -0.96 -6.60
C GLU A 115 -23.47 -1.51 -5.19
N TRP A 116 -24.19 -0.81 -4.32
CA TRP A 116 -24.33 -1.24 -2.93
C TRP A 116 -25.70 -0.84 -2.36
N PRO A 117 -26.47 -1.71 -1.69
CA PRO A 117 -26.17 -3.14 -1.51
C PRO A 117 -26.10 -3.93 -2.82
N PRO A 118 -25.51 -5.15 -2.83
CA PRO A 118 -25.47 -5.96 -4.05
C PRO A 118 -26.85 -6.16 -4.65
N LYS A 119 -26.96 -6.06 -5.97
CA LYS A 119 -28.21 -6.21 -6.74
C LYS A 119 -29.32 -5.21 -6.37
N SER A 120 -28.99 -4.11 -5.72
CA SER A 120 -29.95 -3.07 -5.32
C SER A 120 -30.28 -2.08 -6.45
N GLY A 121 -29.45 -2.01 -7.49
CA GLY A 121 -29.52 -0.97 -8.51
C GLY A 121 -29.05 0.40 -8.03
N ARG A 122 -28.57 0.52 -6.79
CA ARG A 122 -28.07 1.76 -6.21
C ARG A 122 -26.57 1.84 -6.28
N ARG A 123 -26.04 2.91 -6.86
CA ARG A 123 -24.60 3.19 -6.87
C ARG A 123 -24.26 4.10 -5.70
N GLN A 124 -23.23 3.73 -4.95
CA GLN A 124 -22.72 4.53 -3.84
C GLN A 124 -21.24 4.79 -4.02
N THR A 125 -20.81 5.96 -3.57
CA THR A 125 -19.42 6.40 -3.63
C THR A 125 -18.77 6.23 -2.27
N PHE A 126 -17.58 5.60 -2.27
CA PHE A 126 -16.78 5.38 -1.06
C PHE A 126 -15.36 5.90 -1.28
N PRO A 127 -14.66 6.33 -0.22
CA PRO A 127 -13.24 6.63 -0.36
C PRO A 127 -12.46 5.34 -0.63
N GLU A 128 -11.42 5.40 -1.45
CA GLU A 128 -10.48 4.28 -1.66
C GLU A 128 -9.82 3.89 -0.34
N ILE A 129 -9.41 4.88 0.44
CA ILE A 129 -8.84 4.74 1.78
C ILE A 129 -9.71 5.56 2.74
N ASP A 130 -10.23 4.94 3.78
CA ASP A 130 -11.07 5.63 4.75
C ASP A 130 -10.30 6.19 5.94
N ARG A 131 -9.15 5.63 6.26
CA ARG A 131 -8.30 6.06 7.37
C ARG A 131 -6.83 5.80 7.07
N ILE A 132 -5.97 6.63 7.61
CA ILE A 132 -4.53 6.39 7.66
C ILE A 132 -4.05 6.59 9.09
N ALA A 133 -2.99 5.89 9.47
CA ALA A 133 -2.37 6.05 10.77
C ALA A 133 -0.92 5.58 10.75
N TYR A 134 -0.11 6.20 11.59
CA TYR A 134 1.21 5.67 11.90
C TYR A 134 1.10 4.65 13.02
N PHE A 135 1.78 3.52 12.84
CA PHE A 135 1.85 2.45 13.83
C PHE A 135 3.31 2.08 14.09
N GLY A 136 3.66 1.83 15.35
CA GLY A 136 4.90 1.14 15.66
C GLY A 136 4.91 -0.27 15.05
N LEU A 137 6.09 -0.83 14.82
CA LEU A 137 6.22 -2.09 14.08
C LEU A 137 5.43 -3.25 14.71
N GLY A 138 5.40 -3.34 16.04
CA GLY A 138 4.65 -4.40 16.73
C GLY A 138 3.16 -4.37 16.38
N VAL A 139 2.54 -3.20 16.46
CA VAL A 139 1.13 -3.00 16.09
C VAL A 139 0.94 -3.14 14.59
N ALA A 140 1.84 -2.58 13.78
CA ALA A 140 1.76 -2.67 12.33
C ALA A 140 1.72 -4.13 11.83
N ARG A 141 2.49 -5.02 12.45
CA ARG A 141 2.49 -6.46 12.12
C ARG A 141 1.11 -7.11 12.32
N VAL A 142 0.35 -6.64 13.29
CA VAL A 142 -1.02 -7.14 13.53
C VAL A 142 -2.01 -6.53 12.52
N LYS A 143 -1.82 -5.28 12.16
CA LYS A 143 -2.73 -4.52 11.29
C LYS A 143 -2.58 -4.85 9.83
N ILE A 144 -1.36 -5.07 9.35
CA ILE A 144 -1.06 -5.17 7.90
C ILE A 144 -1.54 -6.49 7.31
N LEU A 145 -1.91 -6.44 6.04
CA LEU A 145 -2.22 -7.64 5.24
C LEU A 145 -1.04 -8.62 5.31
N ALA A 146 -1.34 -9.90 5.52
CA ALA A 146 -0.31 -10.91 5.81
C ALA A 146 0.79 -10.99 4.74
N TYR A 147 0.43 -10.88 3.46
CA TYR A 147 1.42 -10.96 2.38
C TYR A 147 2.40 -9.77 2.36
N GLN A 148 2.08 -8.67 3.05
CA GLN A 148 2.94 -7.49 3.15
C GLN A 148 3.87 -7.50 4.36
N LEU A 149 3.73 -8.47 5.26
CA LEU A 149 4.59 -8.60 6.45
C LEU A 149 6.09 -8.54 6.13
N PRO A 150 6.59 -9.16 5.06
CA PRO A 150 8.01 -9.08 4.72
C PRO A 150 8.54 -7.66 4.50
N LEU A 151 7.66 -6.73 4.08
CA LEU A 151 8.04 -5.32 3.91
C LEU A 151 8.46 -4.69 5.24
N LEU A 152 7.72 -4.98 6.31
CA LEU A 152 8.04 -4.46 7.64
C LEU A 152 9.36 -5.04 8.17
N SER A 153 9.58 -6.32 7.96
CA SER A 153 10.81 -6.99 8.39
C SER A 153 12.04 -6.47 7.65
N GLU A 154 11.93 -6.25 6.35
CA GLU A 154 13.02 -5.68 5.56
C GLU A 154 13.29 -4.23 5.95
N LEU A 155 12.25 -3.42 6.14
CA LEU A 155 12.40 -2.04 6.60
C LEU A 155 13.15 -1.98 7.94
N GLU A 156 12.78 -2.82 8.89
CA GLU A 156 13.44 -2.89 10.20
C GLU A 156 14.94 -3.18 10.05
N LYS A 157 15.30 -4.16 9.24
CA LYS A 157 16.70 -4.49 8.97
C LYS A 157 17.48 -3.35 8.31
N ARG A 158 16.87 -2.71 7.31
CA ARG A 158 17.51 -1.60 6.57
C ARG A 158 17.75 -0.39 7.47
N THR A 159 16.79 -0.05 8.32
CA THR A 159 16.90 1.11 9.21
C THR A 159 17.83 0.83 10.41
N THR A 160 17.88 -0.39 10.90
CA THR A 160 18.83 -0.80 11.96
C THR A 160 20.25 -0.82 11.43
N ALA A 161 20.50 -1.33 10.23
CA ALA A 161 21.81 -1.33 9.59
C ALA A 161 22.33 0.08 9.35
N ALA A 162 21.46 1.03 8.95
CA ALA A 162 21.82 2.42 8.73
C ALA A 162 22.20 3.15 10.02
N SER A 163 21.57 2.79 11.17
CA SER A 163 21.88 3.40 12.48
C SER A 163 23.07 2.77 13.19
N GLY A 164 23.51 1.58 12.76
CA GLY A 164 24.71 0.89 13.30
C GLY A 164 26.01 1.20 12.59
N GLY A 165 26.00 2.14 11.62
CA GLY A 165 27.17 2.49 10.80
C GLY A 165 27.95 3.70 11.29
N GLU A 166 28.39 3.72 12.53
CA GLU A 166 29.44 4.64 12.98
C GLU A 166 30.81 3.97 12.94
#